data_7b19abaffac0613d7850ff9c83e703df
#
_entry.id   7b19abaffac0613d7850ff9c83e703df
#
_cell.length_a   1.000
_cell.length_b   1.000
_cell.length_c   1.000
_cell.angle_alpha   90.00
_cell.angle_beta   90.00
_cell.angle_gamma   90.00
#
_symmetry.space_group_name_H-M   'P 1'
#
loop_
_entity.id
_entity.type
_entity.pdbx_description
1 polymer ?
#
loop_
_entity_poly.entity_id
_entity_poly.type
_entity_poly.pdbx_seq_one_letter_code
_entity_poly.pdbx_strand_id
1 'polypeptide(L)'
;LSSMDKSTDKQPLTPELEARVQRAVDNFMQGYGCCQSVVAAFADLYNLDDTMAKRIAAGFGGGVGRMRMMCGAVSGIVILAGLDRGQIDGADRKGKSMCYKVVQELLDEFKVQNGSVVCAELLGLKGHEKAQSSYVASPRTAEYYKTRPCAAKVESAARIFCLLYTSDAADDLL
;
A
#
# COMPACT_ATOMS: atom_id res chain seq x y z
N LEU A 1 -19.97 23.50 21.11
CA LEU A 1 -19.46 22.23 20.54
C LEU A 1 -18.59 22.60 19.36
N SER A 2 -17.30 22.81 19.62
CA SER A 2 -16.32 23.18 18.60
C SER A 2 -16.00 21.98 17.72
N SER A 3 -16.27 22.11 16.43
CA SER A 3 -15.68 21.30 15.40
C SER A 3 -14.17 21.49 15.47
N MET A 4 -13.43 20.48 15.94
CA MET A 4 -11.98 20.44 15.81
C MET A 4 -11.67 20.28 14.32
N ASP A 5 -11.25 21.36 13.74
CA ASP A 5 -10.62 21.41 12.43
C ASP A 5 -9.31 20.63 12.54
N LYS A 6 -9.35 19.36 12.18
CA LYS A 6 -8.13 18.55 11.98
C LYS A 6 -7.59 18.89 10.60
N SER A 7 -7.13 20.14 10.42
CA SER A 7 -6.12 20.39 9.41
C SER A 7 -4.87 19.66 9.88
N THR A 8 -4.69 18.43 9.42
CA THR A 8 -3.41 17.76 9.50
C THR A 8 -2.45 18.59 8.65
N ASP A 9 -1.72 19.49 9.30
CA ASP A 9 -0.45 19.98 8.78
C ASP A 9 0.42 18.75 8.59
N LYS A 10 0.31 18.14 7.40
CA LYS A 10 1.13 17.01 7.01
C LYS A 10 2.54 17.55 6.90
N GLN A 11 3.36 17.27 7.92
CA GLN A 11 4.78 17.55 7.82
C GLN A 11 5.31 16.96 6.52
N PRO A 12 6.09 17.71 5.74
CA PRO A 12 6.68 17.17 4.52
C PRO A 12 7.55 15.97 4.87
N LEU A 13 7.51 14.94 4.02
CA LEU A 13 8.37 13.78 4.17
C LEU A 13 9.83 14.20 4.06
N THR A 14 10.72 13.49 4.78
CA THR A 14 12.17 13.66 4.62
C THR A 14 12.58 13.28 3.19
N PRO A 15 13.73 13.79 2.68
CA PRO A 15 14.26 13.40 1.37
C PRO A 15 14.42 11.88 1.22
N GLU A 16 14.80 11.18 2.30
CA GLU A 16 14.93 9.72 2.30
C GLU A 16 13.58 9.03 2.09
N LEU A 17 12.53 9.45 2.79
CA LEU A 17 11.19 8.90 2.64
C LEU A 17 10.58 9.24 1.27
N GLU A 18 10.80 10.46 0.76
CA GLU A 18 10.41 10.81 -0.61
C GLU A 18 11.09 9.91 -1.65
N ALA A 19 12.36 9.56 -1.45
CA ALA A 19 13.08 8.65 -2.33
C ALA A 19 12.47 7.25 -2.32
N ARG A 20 11.94 6.78 -1.17
CA ARG A 20 11.23 5.49 -1.08
C ARG A 20 9.89 5.53 -1.81
N VAL A 21 9.15 6.60 -1.69
CA VAL A 21 7.90 6.80 -2.46
C VAL A 21 8.20 6.76 -3.96
N GLN A 22 9.22 7.46 -4.40
CA GLN A 22 9.64 7.46 -5.81
C GLN A 22 10.09 6.07 -6.27
N ARG A 23 10.79 5.31 -5.42
CA ARG A 23 11.18 3.93 -5.71
C ARG A 23 9.96 3.03 -5.94
N ALA A 24 8.91 3.20 -5.14
CA ALA A 24 7.66 2.45 -5.34
C ALA A 24 7.03 2.74 -6.70
N VAL A 25 6.97 4.01 -7.09
CA VAL A 25 6.47 4.43 -8.41
C VAL A 25 7.36 3.88 -9.53
N ASP A 26 8.68 3.99 -9.40
CA ASP A 26 9.64 3.49 -10.38
C ASP A 26 9.51 1.97 -10.57
N ASN A 27 9.34 1.21 -9.48
CA ASN A 27 9.09 -0.22 -9.54
C ASN A 27 7.84 -0.52 -10.38
N PHE A 28 6.77 0.20 -10.15
CA PHE A 28 5.53 0.03 -10.91
C PHE A 28 5.73 0.35 -12.40
N MET A 29 6.46 1.40 -12.71
CA MET A 29 6.78 1.81 -14.08
C MET A 29 7.72 0.82 -14.79
N GLN A 30 8.45 0.00 -14.05
CA GLN A 30 9.30 -1.08 -14.57
C GLN A 30 8.53 -2.40 -14.80
N GLY A 31 7.23 -2.43 -14.52
CA GLY A 31 6.38 -3.58 -14.78
C GLY A 31 6.04 -4.44 -13.58
N TYR A 32 6.52 -4.10 -12.38
CA TYR A 32 6.14 -4.85 -11.16
C TYR A 32 4.68 -4.61 -10.79
N GLY A 33 4.05 -5.59 -10.15
CA GLY A 33 2.69 -5.46 -9.65
C GLY A 33 2.57 -4.38 -8.57
N CYS A 34 1.36 -3.88 -8.33
CA CYS A 34 1.13 -2.81 -7.36
C CYS A 34 1.67 -3.17 -5.97
N CYS A 35 1.39 -4.38 -5.48
CA CYS A 35 1.86 -4.84 -4.18
C CYS A 35 3.39 -5.00 -4.15
N GLN A 36 3.98 -5.62 -5.18
CA GLN A 36 5.43 -5.75 -5.31
C GLN A 36 6.13 -4.39 -5.27
N SER A 37 5.56 -3.41 -5.96
CA SER A 37 6.13 -2.06 -6.06
C SER A 37 6.24 -1.39 -4.70
N VAL A 38 5.20 -1.50 -3.88
CA VAL A 38 5.16 -0.92 -2.54
C VAL A 38 6.07 -1.68 -1.58
N VAL A 39 5.95 -3.01 -1.49
CA VAL A 39 6.72 -3.81 -0.54
C VAL A 39 8.22 -3.72 -0.79
N ALA A 40 8.64 -3.83 -2.06
CA ALA A 40 10.06 -3.76 -2.41
C ALA A 40 10.71 -2.41 -2.08
N ALA A 41 9.93 -1.32 -2.07
CA ALA A 41 10.44 0.00 -1.75
C ALA A 41 10.82 0.19 -0.27
N PHE A 42 10.35 -0.68 0.63
CA PHE A 42 10.58 -0.59 2.08
C PHE A 42 11.18 -1.85 2.70
N ALA A 43 11.33 -2.91 1.93
CA ALA A 43 11.71 -4.24 2.43
C ALA A 43 13.06 -4.26 3.18
N ASP A 44 14.02 -3.45 2.74
CA ASP A 44 15.33 -3.32 3.37
C ASP A 44 15.26 -2.83 4.81
N LEU A 45 14.26 -2.03 5.18
CA LEU A 45 14.05 -1.58 6.55
C LEU A 45 13.74 -2.73 7.52
N TYR A 46 13.29 -3.86 7.00
CA TYR A 46 12.88 -5.03 7.77
C TYR A 46 13.77 -6.25 7.50
N ASN A 47 14.95 -6.05 6.94
CA ASN A 47 15.89 -7.13 6.57
C ASN A 47 15.28 -8.18 5.63
N LEU A 48 14.30 -7.79 4.84
CA LEU A 48 13.68 -8.64 3.83
C LEU A 48 14.36 -8.38 2.49
N ASP A 49 14.97 -9.41 1.90
CA ASP A 49 15.65 -9.26 0.62
C ASP A 49 14.66 -8.95 -0.52
N ASP A 50 15.14 -8.30 -1.57
CA ASP A 50 14.33 -7.82 -2.70
C ASP A 50 13.59 -8.96 -3.42
N THR A 51 14.24 -10.09 -3.63
CA THR A 51 13.64 -11.26 -4.29
C THR A 51 12.48 -11.82 -3.46
N MET A 52 12.68 -11.99 -2.16
CA MET A 52 11.65 -12.50 -1.26
C MET A 52 10.49 -11.52 -1.13
N ALA A 53 10.79 -10.23 -1.01
CA ALA A 53 9.76 -9.17 -0.99
C ALA A 53 8.86 -9.24 -2.21
N LYS A 54 9.43 -9.36 -3.40
CA LYS A 54 8.69 -9.47 -4.65
C LYS A 54 7.87 -10.76 -4.75
N ARG A 55 8.41 -11.89 -4.27
CA ARG A 55 7.68 -13.17 -4.25
C ARG A 55 6.49 -13.16 -3.30
N ILE A 56 6.66 -12.66 -2.10
CA ILE A 56 5.57 -12.54 -1.10
C ILE A 56 4.44 -11.68 -1.66
N ALA A 57 4.77 -10.62 -2.36
CA ALA A 57 3.82 -9.63 -2.86
C ALA A 57 3.19 -9.99 -4.21
N ALA A 58 3.76 -10.93 -4.96
CA ALA A 58 3.41 -11.20 -6.35
C ALA A 58 1.92 -11.55 -6.54
N GLY A 59 1.36 -12.37 -5.68
CA GLY A 59 -0.03 -12.85 -5.78
C GLY A 59 -1.08 -11.77 -5.51
N PHE A 60 -0.71 -10.66 -4.91
CA PHE A 60 -1.64 -9.57 -4.57
C PHE A 60 -1.90 -8.59 -5.72
N GLY A 61 -1.20 -8.73 -6.84
CA GLY A 61 -1.39 -7.88 -8.01
C GLY A 61 -2.82 -7.96 -8.58
N GLY A 62 -3.32 -6.84 -9.09
CA GLY A 62 -4.64 -6.79 -9.69
C GLY A 62 -5.80 -7.04 -8.74
N GLY A 63 -5.62 -6.76 -7.47
CA GLY A 63 -6.63 -7.03 -6.44
C GLY A 63 -6.74 -8.51 -6.10
N VAL A 64 -5.64 -9.13 -5.75
CA VAL A 64 -5.44 -10.56 -5.47
C VAL A 64 -5.66 -11.40 -6.74
N GLY A 65 -4.57 -11.70 -7.44
CA GLY A 65 -4.60 -12.55 -8.64
C GLY A 65 -5.52 -12.03 -9.75
N ARG A 66 -5.65 -10.72 -9.90
CA ARG A 66 -6.57 -10.04 -10.81
C ARG A 66 -8.06 -10.29 -10.54
N MET A 67 -8.40 -10.75 -9.36
CA MET A 67 -9.81 -10.92 -8.96
C MET A 67 -10.49 -9.61 -8.56
N ARG A 68 -9.79 -8.50 -8.63
CA ARG A 68 -10.32 -7.14 -8.40
C ARG A 68 -10.88 -6.91 -7.00
N MET A 69 -10.31 -7.61 -6.02
CA MET A 69 -10.59 -7.46 -4.60
C MET A 69 -9.81 -6.27 -4.03
N MET A 70 -9.12 -6.40 -2.90
CA MET A 70 -8.35 -5.30 -2.34
C MET A 70 -7.25 -4.84 -3.30
N CYS A 71 -7.09 -3.53 -3.46
CA CYS A 71 -6.02 -2.91 -4.25
C CYS A 71 -4.65 -3.45 -3.83
N GLY A 72 -3.81 -3.84 -4.81
CA GLY A 72 -2.48 -4.39 -4.54
C GLY A 72 -1.57 -3.42 -3.79
N ALA A 73 -1.68 -2.11 -4.03
CA ALA A 73 -0.93 -1.10 -3.29
C ALA A 73 -1.35 -1.06 -1.81
N VAL A 74 -2.64 -1.21 -1.53
CA VAL A 74 -3.16 -1.33 -0.15
C VAL A 74 -2.67 -2.62 0.50
N SER A 75 -2.74 -3.75 -0.20
CA SER A 75 -2.18 -5.02 0.31
C SER A 75 -0.70 -4.88 0.64
N GLY A 76 0.04 -4.09 -0.13
CA GLY A 76 1.45 -3.79 0.12
C GLY A 76 1.67 -3.11 1.48
N ILE A 77 0.90 -2.09 1.80
CA ILE A 77 1.03 -1.42 3.11
C ILE A 77 0.52 -2.28 4.27
N VAL A 78 -0.40 -3.21 4.02
CA VAL A 78 -0.81 -4.20 5.03
C VAL A 78 0.36 -5.16 5.36
N ILE A 79 1.06 -5.65 4.33
CA ILE A 79 2.26 -6.48 4.52
C ILE A 79 3.32 -5.71 5.31
N LEU A 80 3.59 -4.46 4.94
CA LEU A 80 4.57 -3.61 5.62
C LEU A 80 4.18 -3.33 7.07
N ALA A 81 2.90 -3.09 7.34
CA ALA A 81 2.39 -2.93 8.70
C ALA A 81 2.63 -4.18 9.55
N GLY A 82 2.46 -5.37 8.97
CA GLY A 82 2.78 -6.64 9.62
C GLY A 82 4.27 -6.80 9.93
N LEU A 83 5.14 -6.41 9.00
CA LEU A 83 6.58 -6.41 9.22
C LEU A 83 7.01 -5.44 10.32
N ASP A 84 6.35 -4.30 10.40
CA ASP A 84 6.65 -3.25 11.39
C ASP A 84 6.08 -3.58 12.78
N ARG A 85 4.87 -4.11 12.86
CA ARG A 85 4.09 -4.22 14.11
C ARG A 85 3.42 -5.56 14.36
N GLY A 86 3.60 -6.54 13.47
CA GLY A 86 2.98 -7.84 13.63
C GLY A 86 3.50 -8.57 14.86
N GLN A 87 2.61 -9.10 15.70
CA GLN A 87 3.01 -9.97 16.80
C GLN A 87 3.53 -11.30 16.23
N ILE A 88 4.50 -11.88 16.91
CA ILE A 88 5.09 -13.19 16.55
C ILE A 88 4.65 -14.31 17.49
N ASP A 89 4.09 -13.98 18.64
CA ASP A 89 3.52 -14.93 19.57
C ASP A 89 2.00 -14.98 19.39
N GLY A 90 1.47 -16.18 19.13
CA GLY A 90 0.03 -16.38 18.94
C GLY A 90 -0.80 -16.02 20.17
N ALA A 91 -0.22 -16.06 21.36
CA ALA A 91 -0.86 -15.68 22.62
C ALA A 91 -0.86 -14.17 22.89
N ASP A 92 -0.06 -13.40 22.14
CA ASP A 92 0.02 -11.94 22.30
C ASP A 92 -1.20 -11.24 21.67
N ARG A 93 -2.30 -11.28 22.40
CA ARG A 93 -3.57 -10.66 21.99
C ARG A 93 -3.44 -9.13 21.84
N LYS A 94 -2.68 -8.50 22.73
CA LYS A 94 -2.47 -7.05 22.72
C LYS A 94 -1.70 -6.62 21.46
N GLY A 95 -0.60 -7.31 21.15
CA GLY A 95 0.18 -7.06 19.94
C GLY A 95 -0.64 -7.28 18.68
N LYS A 96 -1.45 -8.34 18.62
CA LYS A 96 -2.37 -8.60 17.52
C LYS A 96 -3.36 -7.44 17.33
N SER A 97 -3.96 -6.97 18.40
CA SER A 97 -4.92 -5.85 18.37
C SER A 97 -4.25 -4.55 17.89
N MET A 98 -3.01 -4.29 18.31
CA MET A 98 -2.27 -3.11 17.88
C MET A 98 -1.93 -3.16 16.38
N CYS A 99 -1.56 -4.32 15.87
CA CYS A 99 -1.35 -4.52 14.44
C CYS A 99 -2.63 -4.23 13.64
N TYR A 100 -3.76 -4.77 14.08
CA TYR A 100 -5.06 -4.52 13.44
C TYR A 100 -5.45 -3.04 13.46
N LYS A 101 -5.19 -2.36 14.57
CA LYS A 101 -5.45 -0.92 14.69
C LYS A 101 -4.66 -0.13 13.64
N VAL A 102 -3.38 -0.40 13.53
CA VAL A 102 -2.51 0.25 12.53
C VAL A 102 -3.00 -0.01 11.11
N VAL A 103 -3.35 -1.26 10.79
CA VAL A 103 -3.89 -1.61 9.48
C VAL A 103 -5.18 -0.83 9.19
N GLN A 104 -6.10 -0.75 10.15
CA GLN A 104 -7.34 0.02 9.97
C GLN A 104 -7.06 1.50 9.72
N GLU A 105 -6.15 2.10 10.47
CA GLU A 105 -5.77 3.52 10.30
C GLU A 105 -5.18 3.77 8.90
N LEU A 106 -4.31 2.88 8.41
CA LEU A 106 -3.74 2.98 7.06
C LEU A 106 -4.80 2.86 5.97
N LEU A 107 -5.70 1.89 6.11
CA LEU A 107 -6.77 1.65 5.13
C LEU A 107 -7.78 2.80 5.12
N ASP A 108 -8.15 3.32 6.28
CA ASP A 108 -9.05 4.46 6.40
C ASP A 108 -8.46 5.70 5.73
N GLU A 109 -7.17 5.99 5.95
CA GLU A 109 -6.50 7.11 5.30
C GLU A 109 -6.42 6.93 3.78
N PHE A 110 -6.11 5.71 3.32
CA PHE A 110 -6.10 5.43 1.88
C PHE A 110 -7.50 5.63 1.26
N LYS A 111 -8.53 5.16 1.94
CA LYS A 111 -9.92 5.33 1.49
C LYS A 111 -10.33 6.79 1.44
N VAL A 112 -9.94 7.59 2.43
CA VAL A 112 -10.19 9.03 2.44
C VAL A 112 -9.55 9.71 1.23
N GLN A 113 -8.30 9.39 0.91
CA GLN A 113 -7.57 10.01 -0.19
C GLN A 113 -7.99 9.50 -1.57
N ASN A 114 -8.43 8.25 -1.68
CA ASN A 114 -8.64 7.58 -2.97
C ASN A 114 -10.09 7.13 -3.22
N GLY A 115 -10.96 7.20 -2.24
CA GLY A 115 -12.39 6.88 -2.34
C GLY A 115 -12.74 5.42 -2.07
N SER A 116 -11.81 4.49 -2.19
CA SER A 116 -12.01 3.05 -1.97
C SER A 116 -10.68 2.35 -1.70
N VAL A 117 -10.74 1.13 -1.16
CA VAL A 117 -9.61 0.19 -1.08
C VAL A 117 -9.78 -0.98 -2.06
N VAL A 118 -10.87 -1.02 -2.80
CA VAL A 118 -11.24 -2.13 -3.69
C VAL A 118 -10.74 -1.87 -5.11
N CYS A 119 -9.95 -2.80 -5.64
CA CYS A 119 -9.36 -2.68 -6.99
C CYS A 119 -10.40 -2.38 -8.07
N ALA A 120 -11.51 -3.13 -8.10
CA ALA A 120 -12.57 -2.93 -9.08
C ALA A 120 -13.16 -1.51 -9.03
N GLU A 121 -13.38 -0.99 -7.83
CA GLU A 121 -13.93 0.37 -7.63
C GLU A 121 -12.93 1.44 -8.07
N LEU A 122 -11.66 1.27 -7.71
CA LEU A 122 -10.59 2.20 -8.11
C LEU A 122 -10.37 2.23 -9.63
N LEU A 123 -10.62 1.11 -10.32
CA LEU A 123 -10.55 1.02 -11.78
C LEU A 123 -11.86 1.43 -12.47
N GLY A 124 -12.93 1.69 -11.73
CA GLY A 124 -14.24 2.01 -12.30
C GLY A 124 -14.94 0.83 -12.98
N LEU A 125 -14.58 -0.41 -12.63
CA LEU A 125 -15.18 -1.60 -13.21
C LEU A 125 -16.56 -1.87 -12.61
N LYS A 126 -17.52 -2.22 -13.48
CA LYS A 126 -18.91 -2.47 -13.08
C LYS A 126 -19.38 -3.87 -13.51
N GLY A 127 -20.19 -4.50 -12.66
CA GLY A 127 -20.95 -5.70 -12.98
C GLY A 127 -20.12 -6.83 -13.62
N HIS A 128 -20.43 -7.18 -14.86
CA HIS A 128 -19.80 -8.27 -15.60
C HIS A 128 -18.31 -8.09 -15.87
N GLU A 129 -17.80 -6.87 -15.89
CA GLU A 129 -16.36 -6.61 -16.05
C GLU A 129 -15.54 -7.16 -14.89
N LYS A 130 -16.11 -7.17 -13.69
CA LYS A 130 -15.52 -7.83 -12.51
C LYS A 130 -15.45 -9.34 -12.68
N ALA A 131 -16.53 -9.93 -13.19
CA ALA A 131 -16.68 -11.37 -13.35
C ALA A 131 -15.81 -11.95 -14.47
N GLN A 132 -15.39 -11.12 -15.43
CA GLN A 132 -14.59 -11.53 -16.59
C GLN A 132 -13.09 -11.30 -16.41
N SER A 133 -12.62 -11.14 -15.18
CA SER A 133 -11.19 -10.99 -14.91
C SER A 133 -10.40 -12.21 -15.32
N SER A 134 -9.69 -12.10 -16.45
CA SER A 134 -8.75 -13.12 -16.90
C SER A 134 -7.52 -13.17 -16.00
N TYR A 135 -6.90 -14.34 -15.86
CA TYR A 135 -5.61 -14.47 -15.17
C TYR A 135 -4.43 -13.88 -15.96
N VAL A 136 -4.65 -13.53 -17.22
CA VAL A 136 -3.58 -13.00 -18.08
C VAL A 136 -3.25 -11.57 -17.67
N ALA A 137 -1.99 -11.33 -17.31
CA ALA A 137 -1.51 -10.01 -16.94
C ALA A 137 -1.61 -9.04 -18.14
N SER A 138 -2.05 -7.82 -17.87
CA SER A 138 -2.14 -6.78 -18.89
C SER A 138 -0.75 -6.35 -19.35
N PRO A 139 -0.53 -6.19 -20.67
CA PRO A 139 0.73 -5.62 -21.18
C PRO A 139 0.96 -4.22 -20.61
N ARG A 140 2.20 -3.93 -20.22
CA ARG A 140 2.60 -2.62 -19.69
C ARG A 140 3.01 -1.69 -20.81
N THR A 141 2.01 -1.25 -21.59
CA THR A 141 2.16 -0.32 -22.70
C THR A 141 2.09 1.13 -22.22
N ALA A 142 2.49 2.08 -23.07
CA ALA A 142 2.32 3.51 -22.80
C ALA A 142 0.85 3.87 -22.53
N GLU A 143 -0.07 3.26 -23.29
CA GLU A 143 -1.52 3.43 -23.10
C GLU A 143 -1.97 2.92 -21.73
N TYR A 144 -1.47 1.78 -21.27
CA TYR A 144 -1.75 1.25 -19.92
C TYR A 144 -1.42 2.28 -18.85
N TYR A 145 -0.20 2.80 -18.84
CA TYR A 145 0.23 3.78 -17.84
C TYR A 145 -0.52 5.11 -17.93
N LYS A 146 -0.94 5.49 -19.13
CA LYS A 146 -1.69 6.72 -19.37
C LYS A 146 -3.13 6.65 -18.84
N THR A 147 -3.78 5.49 -18.97
CA THR A 147 -5.21 5.33 -18.67
C THR A 147 -5.49 4.73 -17.29
N ARG A 148 -4.54 4.02 -16.70
CA ARG A 148 -4.71 3.36 -15.39
C ARG A 148 -4.30 4.27 -14.23
N PRO A 149 -5.08 4.34 -13.15
CA PRO A 149 -4.73 5.15 -11.98
C PRO A 149 -3.71 4.48 -11.05
N CYS A 150 -3.22 3.29 -11.40
CA CYS A 150 -2.48 2.43 -10.47
C CYS A 150 -1.16 3.05 -9.99
N ALA A 151 -0.42 3.77 -10.84
CA ALA A 151 0.80 4.46 -10.43
C ALA A 151 0.53 5.47 -9.30
N ALA A 152 -0.55 6.25 -9.43
CA ALA A 152 -0.97 7.20 -8.40
C ALA A 152 -1.40 6.48 -7.10
N LYS A 153 -2.01 5.30 -7.20
CA LYS A 153 -2.40 4.51 -6.03
C LYS A 153 -1.18 3.91 -5.31
N VAL A 154 -0.19 3.46 -6.05
CA VAL A 154 1.11 3.04 -5.52
C VAL A 154 1.79 4.18 -4.78
N GLU A 155 1.85 5.37 -5.37
CA GLU A 155 2.40 6.57 -4.73
C GLU A 155 1.66 6.91 -3.44
N SER A 156 0.33 6.96 -3.49
CA SER A 156 -0.51 7.27 -2.33
C SER A 156 -0.27 6.28 -1.19
N ALA A 157 -0.27 4.98 -1.47
CA ALA A 157 -0.03 3.94 -0.46
C ALA A 157 1.36 4.09 0.18
N ALA A 158 2.39 4.31 -0.63
CA ALA A 158 3.75 4.49 -0.13
C ALA A 158 3.86 5.73 0.78
N ARG A 159 3.25 6.87 0.41
CA ARG A 159 3.21 8.06 1.26
C ARG A 159 2.49 7.83 2.58
N ILE A 160 1.37 7.16 2.56
CA ILE A 160 0.59 6.85 3.76
C ILE A 160 1.43 5.99 4.71
N PHE A 161 2.14 4.99 4.19
CA PHE A 161 3.05 4.18 5.00
C PHE A 161 4.20 5.00 5.60
N CYS A 162 4.76 5.94 4.84
CA CYS A 162 5.78 6.86 5.34
C CYS A 162 5.29 7.69 6.53
N LEU A 163 4.03 8.11 6.52
CA LEU A 163 3.44 8.85 7.64
C LEU A 163 3.40 8.03 8.92
N LEU A 164 3.07 6.74 8.81
CA LEU A 164 3.13 5.82 9.96
C LEU A 164 4.56 5.67 10.48
N TYR A 165 5.50 5.42 9.59
CA TYR A 165 6.91 5.24 9.95
C TYR A 165 7.51 6.49 10.61
N THR A 166 7.13 7.66 10.11
CA THR A 166 7.60 8.94 10.68
C THR A 166 6.97 9.21 12.04
N SER A 167 5.69 8.86 12.25
CA SER A 167 5.04 9.04 13.55
C SER A 167 5.65 8.15 14.64
N ASP A 168 6.09 6.94 14.29
CA ASP A 168 6.79 6.05 15.22
C ASP A 168 8.13 6.60 15.67
N ALA A 169 8.90 7.17 14.75
CA ALA A 169 10.18 7.81 15.10
C ALA A 169 9.99 8.99 16.07
N ALA A 170 8.83 9.63 16.06
CA ALA A 170 8.49 10.68 17.01
C ALA A 170 8.11 10.10 18.39
N ASP A 171 7.42 8.95 18.43
CA ASP A 171 7.02 8.29 19.68
C ASP A 171 8.21 7.66 20.41
N ASP A 172 9.21 7.16 19.70
CA ASP A 172 10.46 6.63 20.26
C ASP A 172 11.35 7.72 20.90
N LEU A 173 11.06 9.00 20.64
CA LEU A 173 11.78 10.15 21.22
C LEU A 173 11.11 10.73 22.47
N LEU A 174 9.96 10.21 22.87
CA LEU A 174 9.23 10.59 24.06
C LEU A 174 9.39 9.55 25.16
#